data_84a94418cead7b9197b08e43743c9656
#
_entry.id   84a94418cead7b9197b08e43743c9656
#
_cell.length_a   1.000
_cell.length_b   1.000
_cell.length_c   1.000
_cell.angle_alpha   90.00
_cell.angle_beta   90.00
_cell.angle_gamma   90.00
#
_symmetry.space_group_name_H-M   'P 1'
#
loop_
_entity.id
_entity.type
_entity.pdbx_description
1 polymer ?
#
loop_
_entity_poly.entity_id
_entity_poly.type
_entity_poly.pdbx_seq_one_letter_code
_entity_poly.pdbx_strand_id
1 'polypeptide(L)'
;MFMIYQNSFSVTVKNAVKSKINKVDFTNLKFGHVFSDHMFECDFIDNSWVNPIIKPFGNLSISPASKVFHYGQAVFEGMKAYKDDQGNIWLFRPEENFKRINKSSKRLAIPEFPKDLFFEALEKMLLLDKDWIKSGIGNSLYIRPFVIATQAEVSASPSNEYKFLILFSPA
;
A
#
# COMPACT_ATOMS: atom_id res chain seq x y z
N MET A 1 -2.20 23.41 -25.90
CA MET A 1 -2.09 22.04 -26.44
C MET A 1 -1.39 21.21 -25.37
N PHE A 2 -2.19 20.59 -24.47
CA PHE A 2 -1.65 19.73 -23.43
C PHE A 2 -1.40 18.35 -24.02
N MET A 3 -0.13 17.94 -24.14
CA MET A 3 0.20 16.54 -24.40
C MET A 3 -0.17 15.71 -23.16
N ILE A 4 -1.19 14.89 -23.30
CA ILE A 4 -1.49 13.83 -22.34
C ILE A 4 -0.42 12.75 -22.56
N TYR A 5 0.61 12.74 -21.72
CA TYR A 5 1.46 11.56 -21.59
C TYR A 5 0.61 10.47 -20.91
N GLN A 6 0.04 9.60 -21.72
CA GLN A 6 -0.51 8.33 -21.28
C GLN A 6 0.65 7.40 -20.88
N ASN A 7 1.25 7.62 -19.73
CA ASN A 7 1.85 6.53 -18.99
C ASN A 7 0.71 5.86 -18.21
N SER A 8 -0.10 5.09 -18.87
CA SER A 8 -1.11 4.28 -18.22
C SER A 8 -0.43 3.09 -17.54
N PHE A 9 0.04 3.27 -16.32
CA PHE A 9 0.24 2.14 -15.43
C PHE A 9 -1.15 1.51 -15.24
N SER A 10 -1.36 0.34 -15.79
CA SER A 10 -2.59 -0.41 -15.52
C SER A 10 -2.33 -1.31 -14.32
N VAL A 11 -2.90 -0.98 -13.17
CA VAL A 11 -2.84 -1.85 -11.98
C VAL A 11 -3.59 -3.14 -12.27
N THR A 12 -2.87 -4.24 -12.31
CA THR A 12 -3.46 -5.59 -12.44
C THR A 12 -4.21 -5.96 -11.17
N VAL A 13 -5.37 -6.60 -11.30
CA VAL A 13 -6.17 -7.06 -10.15
C VAL A 13 -6.33 -8.57 -10.18
N LYS A 14 -5.93 -9.22 -9.09
CA LYS A 14 -6.22 -10.64 -8.79
C LYS A 14 -7.13 -10.69 -7.56
N ASN A 15 -8.38 -11.06 -7.75
CA ASN A 15 -9.36 -11.11 -6.67
C ASN A 15 -9.07 -12.26 -5.69
N ALA A 16 -9.37 -12.03 -4.41
CA ALA A 16 -9.43 -13.09 -3.42
C ALA A 16 -10.60 -14.04 -3.76
N VAL A 17 -10.34 -15.34 -3.70
CA VAL A 17 -11.36 -16.37 -4.00
C VAL A 17 -12.51 -16.32 -2.98
N LYS A 18 -12.21 -15.99 -1.72
CA LYS A 18 -13.17 -15.89 -0.63
C LYS A 18 -12.75 -14.84 0.37
N SER A 19 -13.68 -13.95 0.72
CA SER A 19 -13.46 -12.96 1.78
C SER A 19 -13.32 -13.62 3.15
N LYS A 20 -12.40 -13.08 3.96
CA LYS A 20 -12.19 -13.47 5.36
C LYS A 20 -13.05 -12.65 6.33
N ILE A 21 -13.80 -11.67 5.85
CA ILE A 21 -14.53 -10.69 6.67
C ILE A 21 -15.48 -11.34 7.68
N ASN A 22 -16.14 -12.43 7.30
CA ASN A 22 -17.10 -13.15 8.15
C ASN A 22 -16.43 -13.87 9.34
N LYS A 23 -15.08 -13.92 9.40
CA LYS A 23 -14.32 -14.52 10.50
C LYS A 23 -13.82 -13.47 11.49
N VAL A 24 -14.13 -12.19 11.26
CA VAL A 24 -13.60 -11.07 12.03
C VAL A 24 -14.65 -10.56 13.01
N ASP A 25 -14.29 -10.49 14.27
CA ASP A 25 -15.07 -9.79 15.29
C ASP A 25 -14.71 -8.30 15.27
N PHE A 26 -15.56 -7.50 14.64
CA PHE A 26 -15.40 -6.05 14.54
C PHE A 26 -15.66 -5.31 15.85
N THR A 27 -16.21 -5.98 16.87
CA THR A 27 -16.47 -5.37 18.18
C THR A 27 -15.26 -5.43 19.11
N ASN A 28 -14.26 -6.27 18.78
CA ASN A 28 -13.05 -6.46 19.58
C ASN A 28 -11.78 -6.45 18.71
N LEU A 29 -11.63 -5.41 17.91
CA LEU A 29 -10.46 -5.26 17.05
C LEU A 29 -9.24 -4.82 17.87
N LYS A 30 -8.12 -5.51 17.65
CA LYS A 30 -6.80 -5.02 18.05
C LYS A 30 -6.14 -4.36 16.85
N PHE A 31 -5.75 -3.10 16.99
CA PHE A 31 -5.13 -2.33 15.91
C PHE A 31 -3.97 -3.09 15.25
N GLY A 32 -4.02 -3.22 13.92
CA GLY A 32 -2.95 -3.83 13.12
C GLY A 32 -2.84 -5.35 13.20
N HIS A 33 -3.81 -6.06 13.80
CA HIS A 33 -3.80 -7.53 13.87
C HIS A 33 -4.61 -8.21 12.77
N VAL A 34 -5.61 -7.52 12.24
CA VAL A 34 -6.48 -8.03 11.18
C VAL A 34 -6.20 -7.25 9.91
N PHE A 35 -6.09 -7.94 8.78
CA PHE A 35 -5.89 -7.33 7.48
C PHE A 35 -7.04 -7.68 6.55
N SER A 36 -7.36 -6.73 5.63
CA SER A 36 -8.39 -6.94 4.62
C SER A 36 -8.04 -8.06 3.63
N ASP A 37 -8.91 -8.30 2.67
CA ASP A 37 -8.73 -9.41 1.72
C ASP A 37 -7.61 -9.19 0.72
N HIS A 38 -7.28 -7.95 0.39
CA HIS A 38 -6.30 -7.62 -0.64
C HIS A 38 -5.12 -6.80 -0.10
N MET A 39 -4.03 -6.84 -0.86
CA MET A 39 -2.86 -5.98 -0.71
C MET A 39 -2.41 -5.50 -2.09
N PHE A 40 -1.79 -4.33 -2.14
CA PHE A 40 -1.10 -3.84 -3.33
C PHE A 40 0.40 -4.06 -3.20
N GLU A 41 1.06 -4.40 -4.30
CA GLU A 41 2.51 -4.37 -4.42
C GLU A 41 2.94 -3.88 -5.80
N CYS A 42 4.12 -3.24 -5.85
CA CYS A 42 4.79 -2.78 -7.06
C CYS A 42 6.29 -2.84 -6.84
N ASP A 43 7.02 -3.38 -7.80
CA ASP A 43 8.47 -3.51 -7.73
C ASP A 43 9.17 -2.31 -8.35
N PHE A 44 10.33 -1.92 -7.82
CA PHE A 44 11.28 -1.02 -8.47
C PHE A 44 12.50 -1.82 -8.90
N ILE A 45 12.65 -1.96 -10.21
CA ILE A 45 13.71 -2.74 -10.86
C ILE A 45 14.16 -1.95 -12.10
N ASP A 46 15.45 -1.96 -12.40
CA ASP A 46 16.01 -1.26 -13.56
C ASP A 46 15.59 0.21 -13.67
N ASN A 47 15.65 0.92 -12.54
CA ASN A 47 15.27 2.33 -12.40
C ASN A 47 13.79 2.64 -12.74
N SER A 48 12.91 1.66 -12.66
CA SER A 48 11.49 1.83 -12.98
C SER A 48 10.58 1.10 -12.00
N TRP A 49 9.43 1.70 -11.68
CA TRP A 49 8.34 1.03 -11.00
C TRP A 49 7.59 0.13 -11.99
N VAL A 50 7.52 -1.17 -11.69
CA VAL A 50 6.99 -2.20 -12.59
C VAL A 50 6.06 -3.16 -11.85
N ASN A 51 5.25 -3.90 -12.61
CA ASN A 51 4.37 -4.96 -12.10
C ASN A 51 3.39 -4.50 -11.00
N PRO A 52 2.72 -3.35 -11.14
CA PRO A 52 1.73 -2.93 -10.16
C PRO A 52 0.57 -3.94 -10.11
N ILE A 53 0.34 -4.53 -8.93
CA ILE A 53 -0.68 -5.56 -8.76
C ILE A 53 -1.41 -5.44 -7.42
N ILE A 54 -2.72 -5.53 -7.45
CA ILE A 54 -3.57 -5.82 -6.30
C ILE A 54 -3.82 -7.34 -6.29
N LYS A 55 -3.55 -7.98 -5.17
CA LYS A 55 -3.67 -9.44 -5.00
C LYS A 55 -4.21 -9.79 -3.61
N PRO A 56 -4.63 -11.05 -3.39
CA PRO A 56 -5.00 -11.50 -2.05
C PRO A 56 -3.89 -11.24 -1.04
N PHE A 57 -4.26 -10.72 0.15
CA PHE A 57 -3.33 -10.52 1.25
C PHE A 57 -2.65 -11.83 1.64
N GLY A 58 -1.33 -11.82 1.72
CA GLY A 58 -0.53 -13.00 2.04
C GLY A 58 0.94 -12.65 2.30
N ASN A 59 1.75 -13.68 2.45
CA ASN A 59 3.18 -13.55 2.70
C ASN A 59 3.93 -13.02 1.48
N LEU A 60 5.02 -12.30 1.76
CA LEU A 60 6.01 -11.92 0.75
C LEU A 60 7.11 -12.99 0.68
N SER A 61 7.53 -13.32 -0.54
CA SER A 61 8.75 -14.12 -0.76
C SER A 61 9.87 -13.16 -1.11
N ILE A 62 10.79 -12.93 -0.16
CA ILE A 62 11.96 -12.07 -0.33
C ILE A 62 13.19 -12.78 0.19
N SER A 63 14.36 -12.47 -0.41
CA SER A 63 15.62 -13.06 -0.01
C SER A 63 15.99 -12.68 1.44
N PRO A 64 16.55 -13.59 2.25
CA PRO A 64 17.09 -13.25 3.56
C PRO A 64 18.27 -12.26 3.48
N ALA A 65 18.92 -12.13 2.31
CA ALA A 65 19.97 -11.14 2.05
C ALA A 65 19.41 -9.75 1.67
N SER A 66 18.08 -9.56 1.62
CA SER A 66 17.49 -8.26 1.26
C SER A 66 17.93 -7.18 2.23
N LYS A 67 18.34 -6.02 1.68
CA LYS A 67 18.94 -4.91 2.45
C LYS A 67 18.05 -4.39 3.58
N VAL A 68 16.73 -4.51 3.46
CA VAL A 68 15.79 -4.13 4.54
C VAL A 68 16.08 -4.86 5.85
N PHE A 69 16.49 -6.14 5.81
CA PHE A 69 16.79 -6.93 7.02
C PHE A 69 18.12 -6.56 7.67
N HIS A 70 19.07 -6.03 6.91
CA HIS A 70 20.42 -5.75 7.38
C HIS A 70 20.61 -4.27 7.75
N TYR A 71 19.97 -3.37 7.02
CA TYR A 71 20.20 -1.92 7.16
C TYR A 71 18.91 -1.13 7.45
N GLY A 72 17.75 -1.78 7.48
CA GLY A 72 16.47 -1.15 7.81
C GLY A 72 16.04 -0.07 6.81
N GLN A 73 16.52 -0.12 5.54
CA GLN A 73 16.13 0.87 4.53
C GLN A 73 14.68 0.66 4.14
N ALA A 74 13.80 1.34 4.86
CA ALA A 74 12.35 1.27 4.71
C ALA A 74 11.70 2.58 5.15
N VAL A 75 10.55 2.92 4.55
CA VAL A 75 9.70 4.04 4.97
C VAL A 75 8.26 3.57 5.02
N PHE A 76 7.44 4.21 5.85
CA PHE A 76 6.01 3.94 5.88
C PHE A 76 5.21 5.22 6.09
N GLU A 77 3.92 5.12 5.78
CA GLU A 77 2.93 6.15 6.02
C GLU A 77 1.68 5.53 6.66
N GLY A 78 0.80 6.36 7.19
CA GLY A 78 -0.47 5.93 7.76
C GLY A 78 -1.56 6.94 7.48
N MET A 79 -2.69 6.47 6.96
CA MET A 79 -3.90 7.24 6.78
C MET A 79 -5.12 6.39 7.08
N LYS A 80 -6.31 6.97 7.08
CA LYS A 80 -7.56 6.26 7.37
C LYS A 80 -8.60 6.55 6.31
N ALA A 81 -9.37 5.52 5.98
CA ALA A 81 -10.62 5.65 5.23
C ALA A 81 -11.81 5.50 6.19
N TYR A 82 -12.85 6.27 5.92
CA TYR A 82 -14.10 6.27 6.67
C TYR A 82 -15.26 6.03 5.72
N LYS A 83 -16.34 5.43 6.23
CA LYS A 83 -17.58 5.25 5.48
C LYS A 83 -18.71 6.00 6.18
N ASP A 84 -19.45 6.82 5.43
CA ASP A 84 -20.66 7.45 5.92
C ASP A 84 -21.87 6.50 5.89
N ASP A 85 -23.01 6.96 6.43
CA ASP A 85 -24.25 6.18 6.48
C ASP A 85 -24.90 5.96 5.10
N GLN A 86 -24.46 6.70 4.07
CA GLN A 86 -24.88 6.55 2.68
C GLN A 86 -23.97 5.58 1.91
N GLY A 87 -22.89 5.10 2.55
CA GLY A 87 -21.94 4.16 1.96
C GLY A 87 -20.79 4.81 1.18
N ASN A 88 -20.66 6.15 1.21
CA ASN A 88 -19.55 6.85 0.57
C ASN A 88 -18.27 6.65 1.39
N ILE A 89 -17.15 6.53 0.70
CA ILE A 89 -15.83 6.35 1.29
C ILE A 89 -15.09 7.69 1.26
N TRP A 90 -14.57 8.10 2.41
CA TRP A 90 -13.89 9.36 2.61
C TRP A 90 -12.45 9.16 3.06
N LEU A 91 -11.54 9.95 2.48
CA LEU A 91 -10.15 10.08 2.89
C LEU A 91 -9.87 11.51 3.34
N PHE A 92 -9.11 11.69 4.40
CA PHE A 92 -8.71 13.03 4.85
C PHE A 92 -7.33 13.38 4.29
N ARG A 93 -7.30 14.32 3.33
CA ARG A 93 -6.08 14.91 2.73
C ARG A 93 -5.03 13.85 2.30
N PRO A 94 -5.39 12.81 1.52
CA PRO A 94 -4.47 11.73 1.16
C PRO A 94 -3.26 12.21 0.34
N GLU A 95 -3.37 13.37 -0.34
CA GLU A 95 -2.26 13.99 -1.07
C GLU A 95 -1.12 14.40 -0.14
N GLU A 96 -1.42 14.82 1.09
CA GLU A 96 -0.37 15.19 2.06
C GLU A 96 0.35 13.95 2.59
N ASN A 97 -0.36 12.83 2.76
CA ASN A 97 0.24 11.54 3.10
C ASN A 97 1.15 11.05 1.96
N PHE A 98 0.68 11.14 0.71
CA PHE A 98 1.49 10.81 -0.46
C PHE A 98 2.77 11.66 -0.56
N LYS A 99 2.68 12.98 -0.38
CA LYS A 99 3.85 13.87 -0.37
C LYS A 99 4.83 13.49 0.75
N ARG A 100 4.31 13.13 1.93
CA ARG A 100 5.13 12.80 3.10
C ARG A 100 5.87 11.49 2.92
N ILE A 101 5.25 10.42 2.37
CA ILE A 101 5.97 9.17 2.09
C ILE A 101 7.08 9.39 1.06
N ASN A 102 6.84 10.17 0.00
CA ASN A 102 7.87 10.47 -1.00
C ASN A 102 9.00 11.35 -0.41
N LYS A 103 8.67 12.32 0.45
CA LYS A 103 9.69 13.08 1.19
C LYS A 103 10.55 12.18 2.07
N SER A 104 9.95 11.21 2.76
CA SER A 104 10.65 10.21 3.58
C SER A 104 11.50 9.29 2.71
N SER A 105 10.98 8.83 1.57
CA SER A 105 11.70 8.01 0.59
C SER A 105 12.96 8.72 0.10
N LYS A 106 12.83 9.97 -0.34
CA LYS A 106 13.97 10.79 -0.80
C LYS A 106 15.06 10.92 0.28
N ARG A 107 14.66 11.06 1.56
CA ARG A 107 15.62 11.16 2.69
C ARG A 107 16.47 9.92 2.86
N LEU A 108 15.94 8.75 2.50
CA LEU A 108 16.62 7.44 2.60
C LEU A 108 17.13 6.91 1.25
N ALA A 109 17.28 7.79 0.24
CA ALA A 109 17.68 7.41 -1.12
C ALA A 109 16.78 6.33 -1.76
N ILE A 110 15.50 6.29 -1.38
CA ILE A 110 14.49 5.44 -2.00
C ILE A 110 13.83 6.24 -3.14
N PRO A 111 13.62 5.65 -4.33
CA PRO A 111 12.95 6.32 -5.45
C PRO A 111 11.53 6.79 -5.08
N GLU A 112 11.14 7.96 -5.59
CA GLU A 112 9.77 8.46 -5.41
C GLU A 112 8.77 7.55 -6.13
N PHE A 113 7.63 7.28 -5.47
CA PHE A 113 6.55 6.51 -6.06
C PHE A 113 5.67 7.43 -6.92
N PRO A 114 5.20 6.99 -8.12
CA PRO A 114 4.38 7.82 -9.01
C PRO A 114 3.01 8.14 -8.39
N LYS A 115 2.60 9.42 -8.48
CA LYS A 115 1.34 9.91 -7.90
C LYS A 115 0.12 9.20 -8.48
N ASP A 116 0.04 9.13 -9.81
CA ASP A 116 -1.14 8.56 -10.49
C ASP A 116 -1.30 7.07 -10.17
N LEU A 117 -0.19 6.34 -10.12
CA LEU A 117 -0.19 4.93 -9.73
C LEU A 117 -0.60 4.71 -8.26
N PHE A 118 -0.15 5.60 -7.36
CA PHE A 118 -0.56 5.54 -5.95
C PHE A 118 -2.07 5.69 -5.78
N PHE A 119 -2.66 6.71 -6.40
CA PHE A 119 -4.08 6.98 -6.26
C PHE A 119 -4.94 5.96 -7.01
N GLU A 120 -4.50 5.48 -8.18
CA GLU A 120 -5.18 4.38 -8.88
C GLU A 120 -5.23 3.10 -8.04
N ALA A 121 -4.09 2.71 -7.45
CA ALA A 121 -4.01 1.54 -6.59
C ALA A 121 -4.88 1.69 -5.32
N LEU A 122 -4.83 2.86 -4.68
CA LEU A 122 -5.61 3.16 -3.48
C LEU A 122 -7.11 3.11 -3.75
N GLU A 123 -7.59 3.74 -4.82
CA GLU A 123 -9.00 3.74 -5.21
C GLU A 123 -9.49 2.32 -5.51
N LYS A 124 -8.77 1.58 -6.35
CA LYS A 124 -9.13 0.20 -6.68
C LYS A 124 -9.19 -0.70 -5.45
N MET A 125 -8.21 -0.61 -4.54
CA MET A 125 -8.22 -1.38 -3.29
C MET A 125 -9.40 -1.01 -2.39
N LEU A 126 -9.71 0.28 -2.24
CA LEU A 126 -10.84 0.74 -1.42
C LEU A 126 -12.20 0.23 -1.96
N LEU A 127 -12.35 0.18 -3.29
CA LEU A 127 -13.55 -0.36 -3.92
C LEU A 127 -13.66 -1.88 -3.75
N LEU A 128 -12.55 -2.62 -3.86
CA LEU A 128 -12.52 -4.08 -3.67
C LEU A 128 -12.83 -4.47 -2.22
N ASP A 129 -12.24 -3.75 -1.26
CA ASP A 129 -12.34 -4.06 0.17
C ASP A 129 -13.32 -3.12 0.91
N LYS A 130 -14.28 -2.51 0.20
CA LYS A 130 -15.25 -1.54 0.76
C LYS A 130 -16.05 -2.06 1.96
N ASP A 131 -16.27 -3.38 2.03
CA ASP A 131 -17.04 -3.99 3.12
C ASP A 131 -16.24 -4.10 4.42
N TRP A 132 -14.91 -3.97 4.33
CA TRP A 132 -14.01 -3.88 5.48
C TRP A 132 -14.06 -2.52 6.17
N ILE A 133 -14.65 -1.49 5.52
CA ILE A 133 -14.85 -0.17 6.10
C ILE A 133 -16.25 -0.17 6.74
N LYS A 134 -16.31 -0.25 8.07
CA LYS A 134 -17.59 -0.17 8.79
C LYS A 134 -17.99 1.31 8.94
N SER A 135 -19.28 1.58 8.82
CA SER A 135 -19.85 2.91 9.13
C SER A 135 -19.95 3.12 10.64
N GLY A 136 -20.19 4.37 11.06
CA GLY A 136 -20.38 4.73 12.45
C GLY A 136 -19.14 5.31 13.13
N ILE A 137 -19.40 6.07 14.21
CA ILE A 137 -18.37 6.77 14.98
C ILE A 137 -17.40 5.75 15.61
N GLY A 138 -16.10 6.04 15.46
CA GLY A 138 -15.04 5.18 15.98
C GLY A 138 -14.51 4.14 14.97
N ASN A 139 -15.27 3.81 13.95
CA ASN A 139 -14.85 2.86 12.92
C ASN A 139 -14.01 3.53 11.82
N SER A 140 -12.99 2.85 11.35
CA SER A 140 -12.16 3.29 10.23
C SER A 140 -11.46 2.09 9.58
N LEU A 141 -10.95 2.28 8.38
CA LEU A 141 -9.99 1.36 7.77
C LEU A 141 -8.63 2.05 7.76
N TYR A 142 -7.69 1.52 8.52
CA TYR A 142 -6.31 1.99 8.50
C TYR A 142 -5.60 1.54 7.23
N ILE A 143 -4.94 2.47 6.57
CA ILE A 143 -4.21 2.27 5.32
C ILE A 143 -2.72 2.43 5.63
N ARG A 144 -1.91 1.40 5.33
CA ARG A 144 -0.47 1.38 5.54
C ARG A 144 0.27 1.28 4.21
N PRO A 145 0.60 2.41 3.55
CA PRO A 145 1.60 2.42 2.50
C PRO A 145 3.01 2.29 3.10
N PHE A 146 3.88 1.52 2.46
CA PHE A 146 5.28 1.42 2.87
C PHE A 146 6.16 0.95 1.72
N VAL A 147 7.47 1.24 1.83
CA VAL A 147 8.50 0.82 0.88
C VAL A 147 9.60 0.10 1.64
N ILE A 148 10.07 -0.99 1.08
CA ILE A 148 11.21 -1.76 1.61
C ILE A 148 12.27 -1.98 0.54
N ALA A 149 13.53 -1.98 0.93
CA ALA A 149 14.66 -2.33 0.06
C ALA A 149 14.75 -3.85 -0.09
N THR A 150 14.60 -4.33 -1.33
CA THR A 150 14.52 -5.77 -1.64
C THR A 150 15.77 -6.34 -2.28
N GLN A 151 16.73 -5.51 -2.71
CA GLN A 151 17.99 -5.99 -3.30
C GLN A 151 18.69 -7.00 -2.38
N ALA A 152 18.98 -8.17 -2.92
CA ALA A 152 19.61 -9.30 -2.20
C ALA A 152 21.13 -9.11 -2.13
N GLU A 153 21.58 -8.23 -1.23
CA GLU A 153 22.99 -7.88 -1.06
C GLU A 153 23.27 -7.39 0.36
N VAL A 154 24.34 -7.84 0.97
CA VAL A 154 24.75 -7.45 2.34
C VAL A 154 25.78 -6.31 2.37
N SER A 155 25.95 -5.55 1.29
CA SER A 155 26.80 -4.36 1.24
C SER A 155 26.08 -3.14 1.82
N ALA A 156 26.80 -2.29 2.56
CA ALA A 156 26.27 -1.07 3.15
C ALA A 156 26.21 0.08 2.13
N SER A 157 25.43 -0.09 1.08
CA SER A 157 25.12 0.93 0.06
C SER A 157 23.61 1.07 -0.11
N PRO A 158 23.08 2.17 -0.67
CA PRO A 158 21.67 2.27 -1.02
C PRO A 158 21.25 1.11 -1.91
N SER A 159 20.03 0.63 -1.75
CA SER A 159 19.45 -0.41 -2.61
C SER A 159 19.19 0.13 -4.02
N ASN A 160 19.24 -0.76 -5.01
CA ASN A 160 18.77 -0.48 -6.38
C ASN A 160 17.42 -1.13 -6.67
N GLU A 161 16.91 -1.95 -5.74
CA GLU A 161 15.64 -2.64 -5.88
C GLU A 161 14.78 -2.38 -4.65
N TYR A 162 13.51 -2.09 -4.87
CA TYR A 162 12.54 -1.81 -3.80
C TYR A 162 11.20 -2.45 -4.12
N LYS A 163 10.37 -2.59 -3.10
CA LYS A 163 8.97 -2.96 -3.22
C LYS A 163 8.11 -1.94 -2.48
N PHE A 164 7.15 -1.35 -3.20
CA PHE A 164 6.11 -0.51 -2.62
C PHE A 164 4.89 -1.38 -2.32
N LEU A 165 4.29 -1.21 -1.14
CA LEU A 165 3.14 -1.99 -0.69
C LEU A 165 2.09 -1.09 -0.06
N ILE A 166 0.81 -1.52 -0.16
CA ILE A 166 -0.29 -0.96 0.62
C ILE A 166 -1.04 -2.11 1.30
N LEU A 167 -1.24 -1.99 2.61
CA LEU A 167 -2.05 -2.91 3.41
C LEU A 167 -3.21 -2.16 4.05
N PHE A 168 -4.34 -2.85 4.23
CA PHE A 168 -5.50 -2.33 4.94
C PHE A 168 -5.77 -3.14 6.20
N SER A 169 -6.12 -2.44 7.29
CA SER A 169 -6.47 -3.04 8.58
C SER A 169 -7.66 -2.31 9.18
N PRO A 170 -8.79 -2.97 9.50
CA PRO A 170 -9.90 -2.36 10.20
C PRO A 170 -9.46 -1.90 11.60
N ALA A 171 -9.97 -0.74 12.06
CA ALA A 171 -9.60 -0.10 13.31
C ALA A 171 -10.76 0.68 13.92
#